data_3cda2f1fc1aadbd997357885bac3b1f6
#
_entry.id   3cda2f1fc1aadbd997357885bac3b1f6
#
_cell.length_a   1.000
_cell.length_b   1.000
_cell.length_c   1.000
_cell.angle_alpha   90.00
_cell.angle_beta   90.00
_cell.angle_gamma   90.00
#
_symmetry.space_group_name_H-M   'P 1'
#
loop_
_entity.id
_entity.type
_entity.pdbx_description
1 polymer ?
#
loop_
_entity_poly.entity_id
_entity_poly.type
_entity_poly.pdbx_seq_one_letter_code
_entity_poly.pdbx_strand_id
1 'polypeptide(L)'
;MSLFLPGRVVVFDYREVISRTPHASRDALVAATGVPADELFPVYQELRHDLDRGDLSVVAYWRAIAERTGRTWSVSDIHRFWAIDFTGWFEVEPETLAIVEELHDAGTRLALLSNAGFDFGDPYRHSPMGSLFETVVVSAEEHVLKPDPSIYRDTCARLGIAPGQMVFVDNRAENAAGAQAIGAVGHHYTSPGALRSFLSELAAQAAPAPAP
;
A
#
# COMPACT_ATOMS: atom_id res chain seq x y z
N MET A 1 16.99 -18.98 8.90
CA MET A 1 17.78 -17.78 9.23
C MET A 1 16.80 -16.67 9.50
N SER A 2 17.00 -15.86 10.53
CA SER A 2 16.14 -14.71 10.84
C SER A 2 16.27 -13.64 9.77
N LEU A 3 15.15 -13.02 9.34
CA LEU A 3 15.11 -11.94 8.36
C LEU A 3 15.48 -10.61 9.02
N PHE A 4 16.72 -10.45 9.48
CA PHE A 4 17.22 -9.20 10.06
C PHE A 4 18.00 -8.37 9.02
N LEU A 5 17.62 -7.10 8.84
CA LEU A 5 18.24 -6.15 7.91
C LEU A 5 18.85 -4.96 8.68
N PRO A 6 20.08 -5.10 9.23
CA PRO A 6 20.67 -4.07 10.05
C PRO A 6 20.91 -2.78 9.24
N GLY A 7 20.57 -1.64 9.84
CA GLY A 7 20.76 -0.31 9.24
C GLY A 7 19.85 0.00 8.04
N ARG A 8 18.86 -0.83 7.77
CA ARG A 8 17.84 -0.61 6.75
C ARG A 8 16.46 -0.45 7.36
N VAL A 9 15.55 0.18 6.60
CA VAL A 9 14.12 0.21 6.87
C VAL A 9 13.40 -0.43 5.69
N VAL A 10 12.56 -1.44 5.95
CA VAL A 10 11.71 -2.02 4.92
C VAL A 10 10.39 -1.28 4.89
N VAL A 11 10.08 -0.67 3.76
CA VAL A 11 8.87 0.11 3.52
C VAL A 11 7.97 -0.69 2.59
N PHE A 12 6.78 -1.03 3.05
CA PHE A 12 5.81 -1.82 2.30
C PHE A 12 4.73 -0.95 1.68
N ASP A 13 4.32 -1.25 0.45
CA ASP A 13 2.97 -0.92 0.03
C ASP A 13 1.96 -1.80 0.77
N TYR A 14 0.70 -1.33 0.80
CA TYR A 14 -0.37 -2.07 1.46
C TYR A 14 -1.18 -2.91 0.47
N ARG A 15 -1.73 -2.26 -0.59
CA ARG A 15 -2.65 -2.92 -1.52
C ARG A 15 -1.95 -3.95 -2.37
N GLU A 16 -2.49 -5.17 -2.39
CA GLU A 16 -1.96 -6.32 -3.15
C GLU A 16 -0.50 -6.70 -2.82
N VAL A 17 0.01 -6.19 -1.68
CA VAL A 17 1.26 -6.63 -1.05
C VAL A 17 0.95 -7.23 0.32
N ILE A 18 0.42 -6.42 1.24
CA ILE A 18 -0.05 -6.87 2.55
C ILE A 18 -1.51 -7.30 2.47
N SER A 19 -2.36 -6.57 1.74
CA SER A 19 -3.73 -6.99 1.49
C SER A 19 -3.86 -7.83 0.21
N ARG A 20 -4.90 -8.66 0.16
CA ARG A 20 -5.30 -9.39 -1.05
C ARG A 20 -6.10 -8.52 -2.01
N THR A 21 -6.16 -8.92 -3.27
CA THR A 21 -7.12 -8.34 -4.22
C THR A 21 -8.55 -8.61 -3.73
N PRO A 22 -9.40 -7.58 -3.55
CA PRO A 22 -10.71 -7.73 -2.94
C PRO A 22 -11.77 -8.23 -3.93
N HIS A 23 -11.63 -9.45 -4.47
CA HIS A 23 -12.55 -9.99 -5.48
C HIS A 23 -13.99 -10.02 -4.99
N ALA A 24 -14.26 -10.51 -3.79
CA ALA A 24 -15.61 -10.57 -3.22
C ALA A 24 -16.24 -9.17 -3.05
N SER A 25 -15.46 -8.18 -2.65
CA SER A 25 -15.94 -6.78 -2.54
C SER A 25 -16.22 -6.16 -3.90
N ARG A 26 -15.45 -6.50 -4.93
CA ARG A 26 -15.73 -6.06 -6.31
C ARG A 26 -17.07 -6.60 -6.80
N ASP A 27 -17.35 -7.88 -6.60
CA ASP A 27 -18.65 -8.49 -6.95
C ASP A 27 -19.79 -7.86 -6.14
N ALA A 28 -19.57 -7.61 -4.85
CA ALA A 28 -20.54 -6.93 -3.98
C ALA A 28 -20.80 -5.46 -4.41
N LEU A 29 -19.78 -4.75 -4.91
CA LEU A 29 -19.95 -3.41 -5.47
C LEU A 29 -20.80 -3.41 -6.73
N VAL A 30 -20.57 -4.33 -7.65
CA VAL A 30 -21.41 -4.50 -8.85
C VAL A 30 -22.87 -4.73 -8.45
N ALA A 31 -23.10 -5.66 -7.50
CA ALA A 31 -24.46 -5.97 -7.01
C ALA A 31 -25.10 -4.76 -6.29
N ALA A 32 -24.32 -4.00 -5.52
CA ALA A 32 -24.82 -2.87 -4.74
C ALA A 32 -25.11 -1.64 -5.58
N THR A 33 -24.25 -1.31 -6.55
CA THR A 33 -24.37 -0.14 -7.43
C THR A 33 -25.40 -0.35 -8.55
N GLY A 34 -25.63 -1.60 -8.95
CA GLY A 34 -26.43 -1.95 -10.11
C GLY A 34 -25.78 -1.53 -11.44
N VAL A 35 -24.46 -1.27 -11.43
CA VAL A 35 -23.68 -0.93 -12.62
C VAL A 35 -22.89 -2.17 -13.04
N PRO A 36 -22.93 -2.58 -14.32
CA PRO A 36 -22.11 -3.67 -14.83
C PRO A 36 -20.61 -3.47 -14.58
N ALA A 37 -19.86 -4.54 -14.35
CA ALA A 37 -18.46 -4.49 -13.99
C ALA A 37 -17.58 -3.76 -15.03
N ASP A 38 -17.88 -3.98 -16.31
CA ASP A 38 -17.20 -3.38 -17.47
C ASP A 38 -17.47 -1.87 -17.62
N GLU A 39 -18.57 -1.38 -17.05
CA GLU A 39 -18.86 0.07 -16.96
C GLU A 39 -18.31 0.68 -15.66
N LEU A 40 -18.47 -0.01 -14.53
CA LEU A 40 -18.10 0.49 -13.20
C LEU A 40 -16.60 0.65 -13.03
N PHE A 41 -15.82 -0.42 -13.27
CA PHE A 41 -14.42 -0.44 -12.89
C PHE A 41 -13.48 0.42 -13.73
N PRO A 42 -13.70 0.68 -15.02
CA PRO A 42 -12.91 1.68 -15.74
C PRO A 42 -13.02 3.08 -15.12
N VAL A 43 -14.24 3.52 -14.79
CA VAL A 43 -14.48 4.82 -14.16
C VAL A 43 -13.94 4.85 -12.72
N TYR A 44 -14.16 3.78 -11.97
CA TYR A 44 -13.60 3.60 -10.62
C TYR A 44 -12.09 3.75 -10.62
N GLN A 45 -11.38 3.12 -11.55
CA GLN A 45 -9.92 3.18 -11.63
C GLN A 45 -9.41 4.54 -12.11
N GLU A 46 -10.06 5.14 -13.10
CA GLU A 46 -9.68 6.46 -13.61
C GLU A 46 -9.72 7.53 -12.53
N LEU A 47 -10.78 7.56 -11.73
CA LEU A 47 -10.96 8.53 -10.66
C LEU A 47 -10.17 8.20 -9.38
N ARG A 48 -9.61 6.99 -9.28
CA ARG A 48 -8.90 6.54 -8.09
C ARG A 48 -7.66 7.39 -7.78
N HIS A 49 -6.96 7.89 -8.79
CA HIS A 49 -5.79 8.74 -8.60
C HIS A 49 -6.13 10.03 -7.84
N ASP A 50 -7.27 10.66 -8.17
CA ASP A 50 -7.68 11.89 -7.52
C ASP A 50 -8.16 11.64 -6.07
N LEU A 51 -8.79 10.50 -5.80
CA LEU A 51 -9.12 10.08 -4.45
C LEU A 51 -7.86 9.78 -3.62
N ASP A 52 -6.94 8.98 -4.17
CA ASP A 52 -5.72 8.56 -3.48
C ASP A 52 -4.69 9.71 -3.35
N ARG A 53 -4.81 10.79 -4.16
CA ARG A 53 -4.05 12.03 -3.97
C ARG A 53 -4.71 13.02 -2.99
N GLY A 54 -5.96 12.75 -2.58
CA GLY A 54 -6.71 13.62 -1.68
C GLY A 54 -7.40 14.81 -2.34
N ASP A 55 -7.48 14.84 -3.68
CA ASP A 55 -8.19 15.88 -4.44
C ASP A 55 -9.71 15.66 -4.40
N LEU A 56 -10.15 14.41 -4.22
CA LEU A 56 -11.56 14.05 -4.06
C LEU A 56 -11.82 13.48 -2.66
N SER A 57 -12.92 13.92 -2.05
CA SER A 57 -13.47 13.19 -0.91
C SER A 57 -14.14 11.88 -1.37
N VAL A 58 -14.33 10.91 -0.49
CA VAL A 58 -15.07 9.66 -0.75
C VAL A 58 -16.44 9.95 -1.37
N VAL A 59 -17.16 10.95 -0.85
CA VAL A 59 -18.49 11.33 -1.39
C VAL A 59 -18.37 11.90 -2.79
N ALA A 60 -17.38 12.78 -3.05
CA ALA A 60 -17.17 13.36 -4.37
C ALA A 60 -16.77 12.28 -5.40
N TYR A 61 -15.92 11.35 -5.01
CA TYR A 61 -15.50 10.21 -5.80
C TYR A 61 -16.69 9.35 -6.28
N TRP A 62 -17.55 8.91 -5.35
CA TRP A 62 -18.71 8.10 -5.70
C TRP A 62 -19.77 8.88 -6.48
N ARG A 63 -19.91 10.21 -6.26
CA ARG A 63 -20.78 11.07 -7.08
C ARG A 63 -20.26 11.20 -8.50
N ALA A 64 -18.95 11.35 -8.70
CA ALA A 64 -18.36 11.40 -10.03
C ALA A 64 -18.55 10.07 -10.78
N ILE A 65 -18.44 8.91 -10.09
CA ILE A 65 -18.79 7.61 -10.67
C ILE A 65 -20.27 7.56 -11.06
N ALA A 66 -21.17 8.03 -10.19
CA ALA A 66 -22.62 8.08 -10.50
C ALA A 66 -22.91 8.87 -11.77
N GLU A 67 -22.32 10.06 -11.90
CA GLU A 67 -22.46 10.92 -13.08
C GLU A 67 -21.99 10.22 -14.36
N ARG A 68 -20.78 9.62 -14.30
CA ARG A 68 -20.15 8.94 -15.44
C ARG A 68 -20.89 7.67 -15.87
N THR A 69 -21.60 7.01 -14.94
CA THR A 69 -22.38 5.79 -15.20
C THR A 69 -23.90 6.06 -15.36
N GLY A 70 -24.30 7.32 -15.42
CA GLY A 70 -25.72 7.71 -15.58
C GLY A 70 -26.60 7.29 -14.40
N ARG A 71 -26.05 7.24 -13.18
CA ARG A 71 -26.75 6.86 -11.96
C ARG A 71 -26.98 8.05 -11.02
N THR A 72 -27.92 7.88 -10.12
CA THR A 72 -28.14 8.82 -9.01
C THR A 72 -28.18 8.01 -7.73
N TRP A 73 -27.26 8.28 -6.80
CA TRP A 73 -27.16 7.59 -5.52
C TRP A 73 -27.35 8.54 -4.36
N SER A 74 -28.06 8.09 -3.34
CA SER A 74 -28.20 8.80 -2.07
C SER A 74 -26.89 8.74 -1.28
N VAL A 75 -26.74 9.55 -0.23
CA VAL A 75 -25.61 9.46 0.69
C VAL A 75 -25.56 8.08 1.37
N SER A 76 -26.72 7.48 1.64
CA SER A 76 -26.82 6.13 2.21
C SER A 76 -26.26 5.06 1.26
N ASP A 77 -26.55 5.18 -0.05
CA ASP A 77 -25.99 4.27 -1.05
C ASP A 77 -24.47 4.42 -1.13
N ILE A 78 -23.99 5.67 -1.21
CA ILE A 78 -22.55 5.99 -1.22
C ILE A 78 -21.84 5.44 0.02
N HIS A 79 -22.43 5.60 1.20
CA HIS A 79 -21.88 5.03 2.43
C HIS A 79 -21.77 3.51 2.36
N ARG A 80 -22.79 2.85 1.83
CA ARG A 80 -22.77 1.40 1.62
C ARG A 80 -21.65 0.97 0.65
N PHE A 81 -21.49 1.67 -0.48
CA PHE A 81 -20.45 1.36 -1.47
C PHE A 81 -19.06 1.57 -0.89
N TRP A 82 -18.84 2.70 -0.19
CA TRP A 82 -17.62 2.96 0.53
C TRP A 82 -17.30 1.86 1.54
N ALA A 83 -18.26 1.43 2.36
CA ALA A 83 -18.03 0.40 3.34
C ALA A 83 -17.65 -0.95 2.71
N ILE A 84 -18.25 -1.31 1.57
CA ILE A 84 -17.90 -2.52 0.81
C ILE A 84 -16.48 -2.41 0.26
N ASP A 85 -16.12 -1.28 -0.37
CA ASP A 85 -14.79 -1.03 -0.94
C ASP A 85 -13.73 -1.00 0.17
N PHE A 86 -13.96 -0.21 1.20
CA PHE A 86 -13.07 -0.02 2.33
C PHE A 86 -12.74 -1.34 3.03
N THR A 87 -13.77 -2.09 3.45
CA THR A 87 -13.56 -3.35 4.19
C THR A 87 -12.89 -4.43 3.34
N GLY A 88 -13.11 -4.43 2.03
CA GLY A 88 -12.48 -5.38 1.12
C GLY A 88 -10.96 -5.31 1.12
N TRP A 89 -10.39 -4.12 1.32
CA TRP A 89 -8.94 -3.93 1.37
C TRP A 89 -8.30 -4.37 2.69
N PHE A 90 -9.07 -4.76 3.71
CA PHE A 90 -8.53 -5.25 4.98
C PHE A 90 -8.38 -6.78 5.05
N GLU A 91 -8.68 -7.50 3.98
CA GLU A 91 -8.33 -8.91 3.89
C GLU A 91 -6.82 -9.03 3.59
N VAL A 92 -6.06 -9.50 4.58
CA VAL A 92 -4.59 -9.60 4.48
C VAL A 92 -4.13 -10.87 3.78
N GLU A 93 -2.95 -10.79 3.14
CA GLU A 93 -2.21 -11.96 2.66
C GLU A 93 -1.39 -12.55 3.82
N PRO A 94 -1.80 -13.71 4.37
CA PRO A 94 -1.21 -14.20 5.61
C PRO A 94 0.28 -14.56 5.49
N GLU A 95 0.73 -15.01 4.32
CA GLU A 95 2.14 -15.33 4.11
C GLU A 95 3.00 -14.06 4.08
N THR A 96 2.51 -12.97 3.50
CA THR A 96 3.21 -11.67 3.53
C THR A 96 3.21 -11.10 4.95
N LEU A 97 2.07 -11.17 5.65
CA LEU A 97 2.01 -10.69 7.04
C LEU A 97 2.98 -11.44 7.94
N ALA A 98 3.11 -12.76 7.77
CA ALA A 98 4.09 -13.56 8.51
C ALA A 98 5.55 -13.12 8.24
N ILE A 99 5.87 -12.65 7.01
CA ILE A 99 7.18 -12.07 6.69
C ILE A 99 7.37 -10.72 7.41
N VAL A 100 6.34 -9.89 7.45
CA VAL A 100 6.37 -8.59 8.15
C VAL A 100 6.59 -8.80 9.66
N GLU A 101 5.87 -9.74 10.27
CA GLU A 101 6.02 -10.12 11.69
C GLU A 101 7.44 -10.65 11.96
N GLU A 102 7.97 -11.54 11.12
CA GLU A 102 9.34 -12.07 11.28
C GLU A 102 10.40 -10.95 11.21
N LEU A 103 10.28 -10.00 10.29
CA LEU A 103 11.17 -8.84 10.20
C LEU A 103 11.08 -7.97 11.45
N HIS A 104 9.87 -7.68 11.93
CA HIS A 104 9.62 -6.90 13.14
C HIS A 104 10.24 -7.56 14.37
N ASP A 105 9.95 -8.85 14.58
CA ASP A 105 10.43 -9.62 15.73
C ASP A 105 11.96 -9.77 15.73
N ALA A 106 12.57 -9.78 14.55
CA ALA A 106 14.02 -9.75 14.40
C ALA A 106 14.64 -8.37 14.66
N GLY A 107 13.83 -7.31 14.85
CA GLY A 107 14.29 -5.95 15.10
C GLY A 107 14.60 -5.14 13.83
N THR A 108 14.12 -5.56 12.66
CA THR A 108 14.17 -4.74 11.45
C THR A 108 13.13 -3.63 11.54
N ARG A 109 13.52 -2.38 11.27
CA ARG A 109 12.61 -1.23 11.23
C ARG A 109 11.68 -1.34 10.04
N LEU A 110 10.37 -1.10 10.25
CA LEU A 110 9.35 -1.24 9.24
C LEU A 110 8.52 0.04 9.09
N ALA A 111 8.10 0.34 7.86
CA ALA A 111 7.17 1.43 7.57
C ALA A 111 6.18 1.02 6.48
N LEU A 112 5.07 1.76 6.40
CA LEU A 112 4.05 1.63 5.37
C LEU A 112 4.02 2.88 4.50
N LEU A 113 3.96 2.71 3.17
CA LEU A 113 3.75 3.79 2.20
C LEU A 113 2.72 3.36 1.17
N SER A 114 1.49 3.85 1.29
CA SER A 114 0.36 3.44 0.46
C SER A 114 -0.23 4.59 -0.35
N ASN A 115 -0.52 4.34 -1.64
CA ASN A 115 -1.44 5.19 -2.40
C ASN A 115 -2.87 4.86 -1.97
N ALA A 116 -3.46 5.72 -1.12
CA ALA A 116 -4.76 5.52 -0.52
C ALA A 116 -5.41 6.86 -0.13
N GLY A 117 -6.75 6.89 -0.08
CA GLY A 117 -7.51 8.05 0.38
C GLY A 117 -7.34 8.33 1.88
N PHE A 118 -7.79 9.51 2.32
CA PHE A 118 -7.74 9.93 3.73
C PHE A 118 -8.39 8.95 4.71
N ASP A 119 -9.39 8.21 4.26
CA ASP A 119 -10.14 7.24 5.05
C ASP A 119 -9.33 6.02 5.47
N PHE A 120 -8.15 5.78 4.87
CA PHE A 120 -7.27 4.66 5.22
C PHE A 120 -6.19 4.99 6.27
N GLY A 121 -5.87 6.27 6.49
CA GLY A 121 -4.76 6.66 7.35
C GLY A 121 -4.88 6.15 8.79
N ASP A 122 -5.92 6.54 9.49
CA ASP A 122 -6.16 6.10 10.87
C ASP A 122 -6.38 4.60 11.02
N PRO A 123 -7.17 3.92 10.15
CA PRO A 123 -7.27 2.47 10.16
C PRO A 123 -5.92 1.76 9.99
N TYR A 124 -5.04 2.23 9.12
CA TYR A 124 -3.70 1.63 9.00
C TYR A 124 -2.87 1.79 10.27
N ARG A 125 -2.90 2.99 10.90
CA ARG A 125 -2.13 3.28 12.11
C ARG A 125 -2.65 2.53 13.35
N HIS A 126 -3.96 2.38 13.47
CA HIS A 126 -4.62 1.88 14.67
C HIS A 126 -5.12 0.44 14.55
N SER A 127 -4.92 -0.23 13.41
CA SER A 127 -5.17 -1.66 13.30
C SER A 127 -4.15 -2.48 14.12
N PRO A 128 -4.45 -3.73 14.46
CA PRO A 128 -3.47 -4.61 15.12
C PRO A 128 -2.14 -4.68 14.37
N MET A 129 -2.19 -4.68 13.04
CA MET A 129 -1.00 -4.69 12.19
C MET A 129 -0.23 -3.35 12.23
N GLY A 130 -0.92 -2.23 12.48
CA GLY A 130 -0.31 -0.89 12.54
C GLY A 130 0.83 -0.81 13.56
N SER A 131 0.77 -1.61 14.64
CA SER A 131 1.81 -1.66 15.66
C SER A 131 3.16 -2.23 15.16
N LEU A 132 3.18 -2.89 14.01
CA LEU A 132 4.40 -3.43 13.39
C LEU A 132 5.20 -2.34 12.66
N PHE A 133 4.59 -1.18 12.37
CA PHE A 133 5.19 -0.12 11.59
C PHE A 133 5.49 1.11 12.46
N GLU A 134 6.70 1.62 12.41
CA GLU A 134 7.07 2.87 13.11
C GLU A 134 6.52 4.13 12.43
N THR A 135 6.22 4.03 11.14
CA THR A 135 5.70 5.15 10.32
C THR A 135 4.72 4.62 9.29
N VAL A 136 3.60 5.31 9.14
CA VAL A 136 2.59 5.07 8.10
C VAL A 136 2.40 6.35 7.29
N VAL A 137 2.68 6.27 6.00
CA VAL A 137 2.52 7.36 5.02
C VAL A 137 1.39 7.01 4.07
N VAL A 138 0.42 7.92 3.95
CA VAL A 138 -0.74 7.78 3.06
C VAL A 138 -0.72 8.93 2.06
N SER A 139 -0.77 8.62 0.79
CA SER A 139 -0.60 9.59 -0.30
C SER A 139 -1.59 10.76 -0.27
N ALA A 140 -2.85 10.52 0.15
CA ALA A 140 -3.84 11.60 0.27
C ALA A 140 -3.44 12.63 1.32
N GLU A 141 -2.74 12.24 2.39
CA GLU A 141 -2.25 13.15 3.42
C GLU A 141 -1.05 13.98 2.95
N GLU A 142 -0.31 13.46 1.97
CA GLU A 142 0.84 14.11 1.35
C GLU A 142 0.50 14.89 0.08
N HIS A 143 -0.69 14.69 -0.48
CA HIS A 143 -1.12 15.20 -1.79
C HIS A 143 -0.18 14.81 -2.94
N VAL A 144 0.53 13.70 -2.80
CA VAL A 144 1.49 13.15 -3.76
C VAL A 144 1.34 11.64 -3.84
N LEU A 145 1.35 11.10 -5.05
CA LEU A 145 1.24 9.66 -5.32
C LEU A 145 2.61 9.05 -5.65
N LYS A 146 2.83 7.78 -5.27
CA LYS A 146 3.84 6.96 -5.92
C LYS A 146 3.48 6.86 -7.42
N PRO A 147 4.43 6.92 -8.36
CA PRO A 147 5.89 6.89 -8.19
C PRO A 147 6.60 8.26 -8.15
N ASP A 148 5.94 9.36 -7.77
CA ASP A 148 6.63 10.65 -7.65
C ASP A 148 7.81 10.54 -6.68
N PRO A 149 9.04 11.01 -7.05
CA PRO A 149 10.22 10.90 -6.21
C PRO A 149 10.11 11.62 -4.86
N SER A 150 9.24 12.65 -4.74
CA SER A 150 9.09 13.43 -3.51
C SER A 150 8.53 12.57 -2.37
N ILE A 151 7.53 11.73 -2.62
CA ILE A 151 6.90 10.91 -1.58
C ILE A 151 7.89 9.94 -0.92
N TYR A 152 8.83 9.38 -1.69
CA TYR A 152 9.88 8.51 -1.14
C TYR A 152 10.91 9.31 -0.32
N ARG A 153 11.30 10.53 -0.78
CA ARG A 153 12.21 11.40 -0.04
C ARG A 153 11.59 11.86 1.28
N ASP A 154 10.30 12.21 1.27
CA ASP A 154 9.57 12.62 2.46
C ASP A 154 9.42 11.46 3.44
N THR A 155 9.18 10.24 2.92
CA THR A 155 9.20 9.01 3.74
C THR A 155 10.57 8.79 4.36
N CYS A 156 11.67 8.92 3.60
CA CYS A 156 13.04 8.84 4.15
C CYS A 156 13.30 9.89 5.24
N ALA A 157 12.86 11.13 5.02
CA ALA A 157 13.03 12.20 5.99
C ALA A 157 12.30 11.92 7.32
N ARG A 158 11.06 11.43 7.26
CA ARG A 158 10.27 11.01 8.44
C ARG A 158 10.92 9.86 9.20
N LEU A 159 11.53 8.92 8.48
CA LEU A 159 12.23 7.78 9.06
C LEU A 159 13.64 8.14 9.57
N GLY A 160 14.15 9.34 9.25
CA GLY A 160 15.51 9.77 9.58
C GLY A 160 16.60 8.94 8.90
N ILE A 161 16.36 8.52 7.64
CA ILE A 161 17.27 7.66 6.88
C ILE A 161 17.71 8.28 5.57
N ALA A 162 18.88 7.88 5.06
CA ALA A 162 19.27 8.15 3.68
C ALA A 162 18.51 7.21 2.70
N PRO A 163 18.26 7.63 1.44
CA PRO A 163 17.56 6.79 0.47
C PRO A 163 18.13 5.37 0.33
N GLY A 164 19.45 5.21 0.32
CA GLY A 164 20.11 3.89 0.22
C GLY A 164 19.84 2.93 1.38
N GLN A 165 19.24 3.41 2.48
CA GLN A 165 18.82 2.57 3.61
C GLN A 165 17.37 2.09 3.49
N MET A 166 16.58 2.68 2.58
CA MET A 166 15.21 2.24 2.28
C MET A 166 15.22 0.98 1.41
N VAL A 167 14.46 -0.03 1.80
CA VAL A 167 14.07 -1.17 0.96
C VAL A 167 12.57 -1.04 0.73
N PHE A 168 12.15 -0.69 -0.48
CA PHE A 168 10.76 -0.46 -0.82
C PHE A 168 10.16 -1.65 -1.57
N VAL A 169 9.02 -2.14 -1.12
CA VAL A 169 8.32 -3.32 -1.64
C VAL A 169 6.95 -2.90 -2.17
N ASP A 170 6.67 -3.09 -3.46
CA ASP A 170 5.43 -2.67 -4.10
C ASP A 170 5.07 -3.64 -5.24
N ASN A 171 3.77 -3.92 -5.42
CA ASN A 171 3.27 -4.78 -6.50
C ASN A 171 3.29 -4.11 -7.89
N ARG A 172 3.52 -2.80 -7.96
CA ARG A 172 3.68 -2.05 -9.20
C ARG A 172 5.16 -1.81 -9.50
N ALA A 173 5.60 -2.30 -10.65
CA ALA A 173 7.00 -2.15 -11.06
C ALA A 173 7.43 -0.67 -11.17
N GLU A 174 6.51 0.20 -11.62
CA GLU A 174 6.76 1.64 -11.71
C GLU A 174 7.00 2.29 -10.34
N ASN A 175 6.31 1.85 -9.28
CA ASN A 175 6.52 2.35 -7.93
C ASN A 175 7.88 1.89 -7.37
N ALA A 176 8.24 0.61 -7.58
CA ALA A 176 9.56 0.10 -7.20
C ALA A 176 10.68 0.85 -7.94
N ALA A 177 10.50 1.14 -9.23
CA ALA A 177 11.43 1.94 -10.02
C ALA A 177 11.52 3.40 -9.55
N GLY A 178 10.39 4.00 -9.11
CA GLY A 178 10.36 5.34 -8.51
C GLY A 178 11.23 5.44 -7.25
N ALA A 179 11.19 4.43 -6.39
CA ALA A 179 12.07 4.35 -5.23
C ALA A 179 13.54 4.17 -5.64
N GLN A 180 13.82 3.34 -6.65
CA GLN A 180 15.18 3.18 -7.18
C GLN A 180 15.75 4.49 -7.76
N ALA A 181 14.92 5.32 -8.37
CA ALA A 181 15.32 6.61 -8.94
C ALA A 181 15.87 7.61 -7.90
N ILE A 182 15.53 7.44 -6.61
CA ILE A 182 16.11 8.24 -5.52
C ILE A 182 17.31 7.56 -4.83
N GLY A 183 17.72 6.38 -5.28
CA GLY A 183 18.81 5.60 -4.70
C GLY A 183 18.39 4.57 -3.64
N ALA A 184 17.08 4.30 -3.47
CA ALA A 184 16.58 3.24 -2.62
C ALA A 184 16.69 1.86 -3.30
N VAL A 185 16.54 0.80 -2.53
CA VAL A 185 16.42 -0.58 -3.06
C VAL A 185 14.93 -0.85 -3.30
N GLY A 186 14.49 -0.80 -4.57
CA GLY A 186 13.11 -1.11 -4.95
C GLY A 186 12.95 -2.58 -5.32
N HIS A 187 11.96 -3.25 -4.75
CA HIS A 187 11.56 -4.62 -5.05
C HIS A 187 10.16 -4.67 -5.63
N HIS A 188 10.03 -5.19 -6.86
CA HIS A 188 8.73 -5.48 -7.46
C HIS A 188 8.17 -6.76 -6.84
N TYR A 189 7.17 -6.62 -5.99
CA TYR A 189 6.49 -7.73 -5.34
C TYR A 189 5.65 -8.53 -6.33
N THR A 190 5.85 -9.84 -6.37
CA THR A 190 5.08 -10.75 -7.22
C THR A 190 4.47 -11.91 -6.44
N SER A 191 5.04 -12.25 -5.30
CA SER A 191 4.52 -13.26 -4.38
C SER A 191 5.25 -13.20 -3.03
N PRO A 192 4.66 -13.77 -1.96
CA PRO A 192 5.34 -13.90 -0.66
C PRO A 192 6.66 -14.66 -0.76
N GLY A 193 6.70 -15.73 -1.56
CA GLY A 193 7.92 -16.54 -1.76
C GLY A 193 9.05 -15.74 -2.42
N ALA A 194 8.74 -14.94 -3.45
CA ALA A 194 9.71 -14.06 -4.11
C ALA A 194 10.23 -12.99 -3.15
N LEU A 195 9.33 -12.37 -2.37
CA LEU A 195 9.68 -11.41 -1.34
C LEU A 195 10.63 -12.00 -0.30
N ARG A 196 10.30 -13.19 0.23
CA ARG A 196 11.15 -13.89 1.21
C ARG A 196 12.56 -14.17 0.67
N SER A 197 12.67 -14.65 -0.57
CA SER A 197 13.96 -14.90 -1.22
C SER A 197 14.79 -13.62 -1.33
N PHE A 198 14.19 -12.55 -1.82
CA PHE A 198 14.82 -11.24 -1.96
C PHE A 198 15.33 -10.68 -0.62
N LEU A 199 14.50 -10.72 0.43
CA LEU A 199 14.89 -10.23 1.77
C LEU A 199 15.99 -11.10 2.40
N SER A 200 15.94 -12.42 2.15
CA SER A 200 16.99 -13.35 2.63
C SER A 200 18.34 -13.08 1.97
N GLU A 201 18.36 -12.78 0.67
CA GLU A 201 19.58 -12.40 -0.05
C GLU A 201 20.15 -11.08 0.47
N LEU A 202 19.29 -10.07 0.73
CA LEU A 202 19.73 -8.80 1.34
C LEU A 202 20.29 -8.99 2.74
N ALA A 203 19.67 -9.83 3.56
CA ALA A 203 20.13 -10.13 4.92
C ALA A 203 21.52 -10.85 4.88
N ALA A 204 21.71 -11.78 3.95
CA ALA A 204 22.99 -12.47 3.78
C ALA A 204 24.12 -11.51 3.35
N GLN A 205 23.83 -10.51 2.52
CA GLN A 205 24.81 -9.49 2.10
C GLN A 205 25.20 -8.54 3.23
N ALA A 206 24.30 -8.33 4.21
CA ALA A 206 24.53 -7.45 5.35
C ALA A 206 25.24 -8.15 6.53
N ALA A 207 25.33 -9.49 6.53
CA ALA A 207 26.02 -10.24 7.56
C ALA A 207 27.52 -9.95 7.51
N PRO A 208 28.21 -9.69 8.66
CA PRO A 208 29.64 -9.55 8.66
C PRO A 208 30.31 -10.87 8.17
N ALA A 209 31.37 -10.70 7.37
CA ALA A 209 32.15 -11.85 6.93
C ALA A 209 32.56 -12.70 8.16
N PRO A 210 32.52 -14.04 8.08
CA PRO A 210 32.98 -14.87 9.19
C PRO A 210 34.42 -14.46 9.55
N ALA A 211 34.64 -14.21 10.83
CA ALA A 211 35.98 -13.88 11.32
C ALA A 211 36.96 -15.02 10.93
N PRO A 212 38.17 -14.71 10.47
CA PRO A 212 39.14 -15.68 10.04
C PRO A 212 39.57 -16.64 11.16
#